data_cc37614c769a41e5dd5636aa53a2138c
#
_entry.id   cc37614c769a41e5dd5636aa53a2138c
#
_cell.length_a   1.000
_cell.length_b   1.000
_cell.length_c   1.000
_cell.angle_alpha   90.00
_cell.angle_beta   90.00
_cell.angle_gamma   90.00
#
_symmetry.space_group_name_H-M   'P 1'
#
loop_
_entity.id
_entity.type
_entity.pdbx_description
1 polymer ?
#
loop_
_entity_poly.entity_id
_entity_poly.type
_entity_poly.pdbx_seq_one_letter_code
_entity_poly.pdbx_strand_id
1 'polypeptide(L)'
;MASAAIYYHPEAYSIGGPKLMGRNAAGESFLRGFLLHTNTSEYWVQVEQQVHAQTFAATRKQLGQAHPVKVVDKNSLGALSQPGVIYYPGPGIGEHAWHRAAFGHGAYSLCGITHTTSSAGAMDSIAALISAPVQAWDAVICTSTAVKTHVEKLLQAQANYLVDRLGLQKLVLPLLPVIPLGIHTQDFVFNATQKTAARKTIDADKDTLVVLFMGRLSFHAKAHPLAMYQALEKAAQLNPSKKIVLVECGWFANDFIEKAYQSAAKLSCPSVRVVTLDGREAQNRTVAWASADVFCSLSDNLQETFGIVPIEAMAAGIPVVVSDWDGYKDTVRDGVDGFRIPTTMPGPGLGGDLALRHALEIDTYDMYCGHTCSFISVDVEATAIAFNQLFSSPELRKKMGEAGMERAREVYDWAAIIPQYEKLWDEQNEIRKAQGGSLKPLANPWPARMDPFTAFSHYPTKLLNADTKLTLNDDSLETSINLLNDYRALAMVNFAKLVLPSEDECQAILNALNRSTLSAGDIIQSVPAERHAFVFRALNWLLKIGILKVVT
;
A
#
# COMPACT_ATOMS: atom_id res chain seq x y z
N MET A 1 15.10 19.65 6.77
CA MET A 1 13.73 19.11 6.72
C MET A 1 13.85 17.61 6.48
N ALA A 2 13.13 16.80 7.22
CA ALA A 2 13.22 15.37 7.10
C ALA A 2 12.48 14.93 5.83
N SER A 3 13.19 14.29 4.92
CA SER A 3 12.58 13.49 3.84
C SER A 3 12.41 12.07 4.34
N ALA A 4 11.33 11.40 3.96
CA ALA A 4 11.20 9.98 4.27
C ALA A 4 11.94 9.12 3.23
N ALA A 5 12.42 7.95 3.66
CA ALA A 5 12.74 6.89 2.73
C ALA A 5 11.45 6.34 2.12
N ILE A 6 11.48 6.00 0.84
CA ILE A 6 10.36 5.34 0.15
C ILE A 6 10.65 3.84 0.07
N TYR A 7 9.77 3.00 0.60
CA TYR A 7 9.79 1.57 0.26
C TYR A 7 9.35 1.41 -1.19
N TYR A 8 10.26 0.93 -2.03
CA TYR A 8 10.02 0.82 -3.45
C TYR A 8 10.00 -0.64 -3.93
N HIS A 9 8.84 -1.05 -4.38
CA HIS A 9 8.63 -2.29 -5.14
C HIS A 9 7.89 -1.94 -6.43
N PRO A 10 8.38 -2.32 -7.63
CA PRO A 10 7.78 -1.90 -8.91
C PRO A 10 6.28 -2.13 -9.02
N GLU A 11 5.76 -3.23 -8.45
CA GLU A 11 4.31 -3.50 -8.46
C GLU A 11 3.46 -2.40 -7.81
N ALA A 12 3.98 -1.71 -6.79
CA ALA A 12 3.24 -0.67 -6.10
C ALA A 12 3.19 0.66 -6.88
N TYR A 13 4.15 0.88 -7.79
CA TYR A 13 4.38 2.16 -8.45
C TYR A 13 4.41 2.09 -9.99
N SER A 14 3.87 1.03 -10.59
CA SER A 14 3.85 0.85 -12.04
C SER A 14 2.44 0.57 -12.55
N ILE A 15 2.08 1.23 -13.65
CA ILE A 15 0.83 1.01 -14.38
C ILE A 15 0.98 0.05 -15.57
N GLY A 16 2.20 -0.47 -15.83
CA GLY A 16 2.51 -1.35 -16.97
C GLY A 16 2.17 -2.82 -16.78
N GLY A 17 1.46 -3.22 -15.70
CA GLY A 17 1.10 -4.60 -15.43
C GLY A 17 -0.18 -5.06 -16.15
N PRO A 18 -0.43 -6.39 -16.26
CA PRO A 18 -1.61 -6.95 -16.95
C PRO A 18 -2.94 -6.64 -16.25
N LYS A 19 -2.91 -6.22 -14.98
CA LYS A 19 -4.07 -5.81 -14.18
C LYS A 19 -3.84 -4.39 -13.66
N LEU A 20 -4.37 -3.40 -14.38
CA LEU A 20 -4.38 -2.02 -13.91
C LEU A 20 -5.43 -1.88 -12.79
N MET A 21 -4.96 -1.65 -11.56
CA MET A 21 -5.82 -1.37 -10.41
C MET A 21 -5.62 0.07 -9.92
N GLY A 22 -6.65 0.66 -9.29
CA GLY A 22 -6.59 2.02 -8.78
C GLY A 22 -5.39 2.30 -7.85
N ARG A 23 -5.00 1.31 -7.02
CA ARG A 23 -3.82 1.43 -6.14
C ARG A 23 -2.49 1.60 -6.91
N ASN A 24 -2.34 0.93 -8.07
CA ASN A 24 -1.14 1.04 -8.90
C ASN A 24 -1.05 2.43 -9.54
N ALA A 25 -2.18 2.95 -10.03
CA ALA A 25 -2.26 4.30 -10.57
C ALA A 25 -2.00 5.36 -9.48
N ALA A 26 -2.56 5.16 -8.28
CA ALA A 26 -2.29 6.05 -7.14
C ALA A 26 -0.82 6.02 -6.71
N GLY A 27 -0.20 4.83 -6.69
CA GLY A 27 1.22 4.68 -6.34
C GLY A 27 2.16 5.32 -7.36
N GLU A 28 1.91 5.11 -8.66
CA GLU A 28 2.68 5.76 -9.73
C GLU A 28 2.55 7.29 -9.65
N SER A 29 1.32 7.77 -9.52
CA SER A 29 1.02 9.20 -9.39
C SER A 29 1.68 9.81 -8.15
N PHE A 30 1.66 9.11 -7.00
CA PHE A 30 2.38 9.52 -5.78
C PHE A 30 3.90 9.60 -6.02
N LEU A 31 4.50 8.56 -6.61
CA LEU A 31 5.95 8.55 -6.83
C LEU A 31 6.39 9.71 -7.74
N ARG A 32 5.63 9.95 -8.82
CA ARG A 32 5.85 11.10 -9.70
C ARG A 32 5.70 12.42 -8.93
N GLY A 33 4.66 12.56 -8.12
CA GLY A 33 4.42 13.73 -7.27
C GLY A 33 5.54 13.95 -6.26
N PHE A 34 5.96 12.90 -5.55
CA PHE A 34 7.07 12.94 -4.60
C PHE A 34 8.37 13.40 -5.27
N LEU A 35 8.73 12.77 -6.39
CA LEU A 35 9.97 13.13 -7.11
C LEU A 35 9.97 14.56 -7.65
N LEU A 36 8.80 15.11 -8.02
CA LEU A 36 8.70 16.47 -8.58
C LEU A 36 8.59 17.56 -7.51
N HIS A 37 8.00 17.28 -6.35
CA HIS A 37 7.59 18.31 -5.40
C HIS A 37 8.21 18.20 -4.00
N THR A 38 8.93 17.11 -3.70
CA THR A 38 9.61 17.00 -2.40
C THR A 38 10.76 18.00 -2.28
N ASN A 39 10.92 18.55 -1.09
CA ASN A 39 11.95 19.52 -0.76
C ASN A 39 13.21 18.84 -0.16
N THR A 40 13.66 17.73 -0.76
CA THR A 40 14.82 16.99 -0.30
C THR A 40 16.04 17.22 -1.18
N SER A 41 17.24 17.13 -0.60
CA SER A 41 18.52 17.17 -1.34
C SER A 41 19.00 15.78 -1.80
N GLU A 42 18.40 14.70 -1.28
CA GLU A 42 18.73 13.32 -1.64
C GLU A 42 17.49 12.43 -1.45
N TYR A 43 17.36 11.40 -2.30
CA TYR A 43 16.30 10.41 -2.19
C TYR A 43 16.79 9.18 -1.43
N TRP A 44 16.08 8.77 -0.39
CA TRP A 44 16.28 7.50 0.27
C TRP A 44 15.28 6.48 -0.25
N VAL A 45 15.75 5.30 -0.65
CA VAL A 45 14.89 4.23 -1.16
C VAL A 45 15.26 2.91 -0.51
N GLN A 46 14.27 2.27 0.11
CA GLN A 46 14.41 0.90 0.62
C GLN A 46 13.87 -0.06 -0.42
N VAL A 47 14.67 -1.07 -0.77
CA VAL A 47 14.38 -2.03 -1.83
C VAL A 47 14.60 -3.47 -1.35
N GLU A 48 13.94 -4.41 -1.98
CA GLU A 48 14.17 -5.84 -1.74
C GLU A 48 15.25 -6.43 -2.63
N GLN A 49 15.42 -5.87 -3.82
CA GLN A 49 16.36 -6.35 -4.85
C GLN A 49 17.06 -5.17 -5.52
N GLN A 50 18.29 -5.38 -5.98
CA GLN A 50 19.07 -4.34 -6.67
C GLN A 50 18.40 -3.83 -7.95
N VAL A 51 17.66 -4.68 -8.66
CA VAL A 51 16.90 -4.27 -9.85
C VAL A 51 15.82 -3.23 -9.53
N HIS A 52 15.22 -3.29 -8.34
CA HIS A 52 14.25 -2.27 -7.90
C HIS A 52 14.90 -0.89 -7.75
N ALA A 53 16.12 -0.83 -7.19
CA ALA A 53 16.88 0.41 -7.10
C ALA A 53 17.21 0.99 -8.49
N GLN A 54 17.56 0.13 -9.43
CA GLN A 54 17.83 0.55 -10.82
C GLN A 54 16.56 1.11 -11.48
N THR A 55 15.40 0.47 -11.26
CA THR A 55 14.11 0.94 -11.79
C THR A 55 13.74 2.30 -11.19
N PHE A 56 13.87 2.48 -9.88
CA PHE A 56 13.65 3.77 -9.22
C PHE A 56 14.55 4.87 -9.81
N ALA A 57 15.85 4.58 -9.97
CA ALA A 57 16.81 5.53 -10.54
C ALA A 57 16.47 5.90 -11.99
N ALA A 58 15.96 4.94 -12.79
CA ALA A 58 15.51 5.18 -14.14
C ALA A 58 14.28 6.11 -14.16
N THR A 59 13.27 5.84 -13.34
CA THR A 59 12.06 6.68 -13.20
C THR A 59 12.44 8.11 -12.78
N ARG A 60 13.31 8.25 -11.78
CA ARG A 60 13.83 9.56 -11.36
C ARG A 60 14.46 10.33 -12.52
N LYS A 61 15.32 9.65 -13.31
CA LYS A 61 16.02 10.25 -14.47
C LYS A 61 15.03 10.67 -15.56
N GLN A 62 14.00 9.85 -15.84
CA GLN A 62 12.96 10.18 -16.82
C GLN A 62 12.19 11.45 -16.44
N LEU A 63 12.01 11.70 -15.14
CA LEU A 63 11.39 12.93 -14.63
C LEU A 63 12.37 14.12 -14.51
N GLY A 64 13.59 13.99 -15.02
CA GLY A 64 14.59 15.07 -15.02
C GLY A 64 15.19 15.37 -13.65
N GLN A 65 15.01 14.50 -12.65
CA GLN A 65 15.51 14.72 -11.30
C GLN A 65 16.96 14.27 -11.15
N ALA A 66 17.81 15.13 -10.53
CA ALA A 66 19.25 14.92 -10.44
C ALA A 66 19.76 14.54 -9.04
N HIS A 67 18.94 14.71 -7.98
CA HIS A 67 19.38 14.43 -6.61
C HIS A 67 19.89 12.99 -6.43
N PRO A 68 20.94 12.77 -5.60
CA PRO A 68 21.48 11.43 -5.38
C PRO A 68 20.46 10.50 -4.74
N VAL A 69 20.60 9.19 -5.01
CA VAL A 69 19.77 8.14 -4.43
C VAL A 69 20.60 7.33 -3.44
N LYS A 70 20.13 7.23 -2.20
CA LYS A 70 20.65 6.37 -1.14
C LYS A 70 19.81 5.11 -1.08
N VAL A 71 20.42 3.98 -1.36
CA VAL A 71 19.75 2.68 -1.40
C VAL A 71 19.94 1.97 -0.06
N VAL A 72 18.84 1.49 0.50
CA VAL A 72 18.79 0.66 1.71
C VAL A 72 18.21 -0.69 1.33
N ASP A 73 18.92 -1.77 1.66
CA ASP A 73 18.46 -3.14 1.49
C ASP A 73 18.13 -3.80 2.84
N LYS A 74 17.76 -5.10 2.83
CA LYS A 74 17.44 -5.85 4.05
C LYS A 74 18.62 -5.98 5.03
N ASN A 75 19.87 -5.85 4.57
CA ASN A 75 21.05 -5.95 5.42
C ASN A 75 21.44 -4.61 6.05
N SER A 76 20.89 -3.51 5.53
CA SER A 76 21.25 -2.15 5.92
C SER A 76 20.08 -1.33 6.50
N LEU A 77 18.99 -1.99 6.95
CA LEU A 77 17.79 -1.32 7.47
C LEU A 77 18.07 -0.31 8.60
N GLY A 78 19.14 -0.49 9.37
CA GLY A 78 19.56 0.47 10.38
C GLY A 78 19.88 1.86 9.84
N ALA A 79 20.26 1.97 8.55
CA ALA A 79 20.52 3.24 7.86
C ALA A 79 19.25 4.11 7.72
N LEU A 80 18.04 3.52 7.85
CA LEU A 80 16.77 4.26 7.87
C LEU A 80 16.66 5.26 9.03
N SER A 81 17.51 5.13 10.04
CA SER A 81 17.62 6.12 11.11
C SER A 81 18.10 7.50 10.63
N GLN A 82 18.75 7.58 9.46
CA GLN A 82 19.24 8.84 8.89
C GLN A 82 18.09 9.70 8.33
N PRO A 83 17.22 9.21 7.41
CA PRO A 83 16.02 9.94 7.03
C PRO A 83 15.00 10.01 8.19
N GLY A 84 15.01 9.04 9.09
CA GLY A 84 14.21 8.99 10.31
C GLY A 84 12.77 8.52 10.11
N VAL A 85 12.25 8.50 8.90
CA VAL A 85 10.93 7.97 8.53
C VAL A 85 11.05 7.10 7.28
N ILE A 86 10.24 6.06 7.19
CA ILE A 86 10.04 5.29 5.96
C ILE A 86 8.56 5.23 5.61
N TYR A 87 8.24 5.50 4.35
CA TYR A 87 6.89 5.41 3.78
C TYR A 87 6.67 4.09 3.06
N TYR A 88 5.55 3.43 3.37
CA TYR A 88 5.07 2.20 2.75
C TYR A 88 3.76 2.42 1.99
N PRO A 89 3.57 1.86 0.79
CA PRO A 89 2.38 2.05 -0.04
C PRO A 89 1.19 1.17 0.41
N GLY A 90 1.02 0.99 1.70
CA GLY A 90 -0.06 0.19 2.28
C GLY A 90 -0.18 0.37 3.79
N PRO A 91 -1.27 -0.10 4.43
CA PRO A 91 -1.51 0.09 5.86
C PRO A 91 -0.73 -0.89 6.75
N GLY A 92 -0.14 -1.95 6.18
CA GLY A 92 0.45 -3.08 6.91
C GLY A 92 1.83 -2.79 7.53
N ILE A 93 1.99 -1.68 8.24
CA ILE A 93 3.27 -1.31 8.88
C ILE A 93 3.65 -2.18 10.09
N GLY A 94 2.74 -3.04 10.57
CA GLY A 94 2.96 -3.89 11.75
C GLY A 94 4.15 -4.84 11.60
N GLU A 95 4.31 -5.51 10.45
CA GLU A 95 5.46 -6.38 10.18
C GLU A 95 6.78 -5.59 10.19
N HIS A 96 6.77 -4.41 9.60
CA HIS A 96 7.95 -3.54 9.54
C HIS A 96 8.34 -2.99 10.92
N ALA A 97 7.38 -2.91 11.85
CA ALA A 97 7.67 -2.56 13.24
C ALA A 97 8.49 -3.63 13.95
N TRP A 98 8.30 -4.92 13.62
CA TRP A 98 9.17 -6.00 14.10
C TRP A 98 10.58 -5.92 13.49
N HIS A 99 10.70 -5.57 12.21
CA HIS A 99 12.03 -5.36 11.59
C HIS A 99 12.77 -4.20 12.24
N ARG A 100 12.08 -3.09 12.52
CA ARG A 100 12.65 -1.94 13.23
C ARG A 100 13.13 -2.30 14.64
N ALA A 101 12.40 -3.18 15.34
CA ALA A 101 12.73 -3.56 16.72
C ALA A 101 14.15 -4.13 16.86
N ALA A 102 14.73 -4.70 15.79
CA ALA A 102 16.12 -5.14 15.76
C ALA A 102 17.15 -4.00 15.95
N PHE A 103 16.76 -2.77 15.63
CA PHE A 103 17.59 -1.56 15.75
C PHE A 103 17.12 -0.64 16.88
N GLY A 104 16.09 -1.07 17.62
CA GLY A 104 15.40 -0.30 18.65
C GLY A 104 14.12 0.34 18.13
N HIS A 105 13.08 0.40 19.00
CA HIS A 105 11.77 0.92 18.64
C HIS A 105 11.78 2.37 18.16
N GLY A 106 12.73 3.17 18.66
CA GLY A 106 12.93 4.58 18.31
C GLY A 106 13.90 4.83 17.15
N ALA A 107 14.39 3.80 16.44
CA ALA A 107 15.39 3.96 15.38
C ALA A 107 14.87 4.83 14.21
N TYR A 108 13.64 4.60 13.78
CA TYR A 108 12.93 5.38 12.74
C TYR A 108 11.42 5.22 12.89
N SER A 109 10.66 6.10 12.28
CA SER A 109 9.21 6.05 12.24
C SER A 109 8.71 5.32 10.98
N LEU A 110 7.54 4.70 11.08
CA LEU A 110 6.87 4.02 9.97
C LEU A 110 5.67 4.85 9.54
N CYS A 111 5.49 5.03 8.24
CA CYS A 111 4.34 5.72 7.68
C CYS A 111 3.70 4.83 6.61
N GLY A 112 2.47 4.40 6.81
CA GLY A 112 1.67 3.66 5.84
C GLY A 112 0.56 4.51 5.25
N ILE A 113 -0.19 3.95 4.29
CA ILE A 113 -1.37 4.58 3.69
C ILE A 113 -2.45 3.54 3.40
N THR A 114 -3.71 3.95 3.50
CA THR A 114 -4.87 3.14 3.10
C THR A 114 -5.21 3.37 1.63
N HIS A 115 -5.30 2.31 0.82
CA HIS A 115 -5.84 2.38 -0.54
C HIS A 115 -7.15 1.62 -0.67
N THR A 116 -7.31 0.54 0.08
CA THR A 116 -8.57 -0.16 0.30
C THR A 116 -8.59 -0.64 1.74
N THR A 117 -9.77 -0.68 2.34
CA THR A 117 -9.96 -1.11 3.72
C THR A 117 -10.96 -2.25 3.85
N SER A 118 -11.58 -2.67 2.75
CA SER A 118 -12.65 -3.67 2.73
C SER A 118 -12.19 -5.09 2.36
N SER A 119 -10.94 -5.30 1.93
CA SER A 119 -10.43 -6.66 1.71
C SER A 119 -9.96 -7.29 3.02
N ALA A 120 -10.06 -8.62 3.15
CA ALA A 120 -9.58 -9.37 4.31
C ALA A 120 -8.14 -9.00 4.68
N GLY A 121 -7.22 -9.04 3.70
CA GLY A 121 -5.82 -8.69 3.97
C GLY A 121 -5.58 -7.25 4.43
N ALA A 122 -6.42 -6.29 3.99
CA ALA A 122 -6.33 -4.90 4.50
C ALA A 122 -6.87 -4.81 5.94
N MET A 123 -8.02 -5.46 6.23
CA MET A 123 -8.59 -5.51 7.57
C MET A 123 -7.63 -6.18 8.56
N ASP A 124 -7.04 -7.32 8.20
CA ASP A 124 -6.07 -8.05 9.02
C ASP A 124 -4.80 -7.22 9.26
N SER A 125 -4.30 -6.55 8.24
CA SER A 125 -3.13 -5.67 8.36
C SER A 125 -3.38 -4.48 9.29
N ILE A 126 -4.58 -3.91 9.26
CA ILE A 126 -5.00 -2.84 10.18
C ILE A 126 -5.16 -3.39 11.60
N ALA A 127 -5.84 -4.52 11.78
CA ALA A 127 -6.03 -5.16 13.09
C ALA A 127 -4.69 -5.54 13.74
N ALA A 128 -3.72 -6.00 12.94
CA ALA A 128 -2.38 -6.36 13.41
C ALA A 128 -1.57 -5.19 13.99
N LEU A 129 -1.94 -3.93 13.71
CA LEU A 129 -1.29 -2.75 14.28
C LEU A 129 -1.34 -2.74 15.81
N ILE A 130 -2.35 -3.34 16.43
CA ILE A 130 -2.52 -3.38 17.90
C ILE A 130 -1.54 -4.37 18.54
N SER A 131 -1.27 -5.49 17.90
CA SER A 131 -0.41 -6.55 18.45
C SER A 131 1.07 -6.42 18.05
N ALA A 132 1.35 -5.68 17.00
CA ALA A 132 2.70 -5.36 16.57
C ALA A 132 3.32 -4.22 17.41
N PRO A 133 4.66 -4.09 17.48
CA PRO A 133 5.33 -3.03 18.24
C PRO A 133 5.29 -1.67 17.53
N VAL A 134 4.12 -1.32 17.01
CA VAL A 134 3.81 0.01 16.46
C VAL A 134 3.83 1.03 17.61
N GLN A 135 4.28 2.25 17.31
CA GLN A 135 4.48 3.29 18.30
C GLN A 135 3.62 4.51 17.99
N ALA A 136 3.46 5.39 18.98
CA ALA A 136 2.69 6.63 18.84
C ALA A 136 3.28 7.63 17.81
N TRP A 137 4.51 7.44 17.39
CA TRP A 137 5.15 8.20 16.30
C TRP A 137 5.09 7.50 14.94
N ASP A 138 4.43 6.34 14.81
CA ASP A 138 4.11 5.74 13.53
C ASP A 138 2.80 6.31 13.01
N ALA A 139 2.56 6.24 11.72
CA ALA A 139 1.35 6.76 11.11
C ALA A 139 0.78 5.81 10.05
N VAL A 140 -0.55 5.81 9.94
CA VAL A 140 -1.26 5.26 8.77
C VAL A 140 -2.15 6.36 8.21
N ILE A 141 -1.79 6.88 7.06
CA ILE A 141 -2.55 7.92 6.37
C ILE A 141 -3.88 7.33 5.92
N CYS A 142 -4.96 7.97 6.32
CA CYS A 142 -6.31 7.71 5.85
C CYS A 142 -6.62 8.65 4.69
N THR A 143 -7.05 8.10 3.54
CA THR A 143 -7.26 8.92 2.34
C THR A 143 -8.53 9.77 2.39
N SER A 144 -9.45 9.47 3.33
CA SER A 144 -10.66 10.26 3.58
C SER A 144 -11.10 10.16 5.04
N THR A 145 -12.01 11.05 5.45
CA THR A 145 -12.63 11.02 6.78
C THR A 145 -13.43 9.73 7.00
N ALA A 146 -14.12 9.24 5.97
CA ALA A 146 -14.88 7.98 6.04
C ALA A 146 -13.94 6.79 6.27
N VAL A 147 -12.82 6.74 5.56
CA VAL A 147 -11.78 5.71 5.76
C VAL A 147 -11.19 5.78 7.16
N LYS A 148 -10.87 6.96 7.67
CA LYS A 148 -10.39 7.12 9.06
C LYS A 148 -11.37 6.52 10.05
N THR A 149 -12.65 6.87 9.93
CA THR A 149 -13.71 6.34 10.81
C THR A 149 -13.81 4.81 10.72
N HIS A 150 -13.64 4.23 9.53
CA HIS A 150 -13.65 2.78 9.36
C HIS A 150 -12.42 2.12 10.00
N VAL A 151 -11.21 2.67 9.80
CA VAL A 151 -9.98 2.19 10.45
C VAL A 151 -10.10 2.25 11.97
N GLU A 152 -10.62 3.36 12.52
CA GLU A 152 -10.86 3.49 13.97
C GLU A 152 -11.83 2.42 14.49
N LYS A 153 -12.91 2.09 13.75
CA LYS A 153 -13.84 1.02 14.09
C LYS A 153 -13.17 -0.36 14.10
N LEU A 154 -12.34 -0.67 13.11
CA LEU A 154 -11.59 -1.93 13.06
C LEU A 154 -10.64 -2.06 14.24
N LEU A 155 -9.87 -1.02 14.52
CA LEU A 155 -8.94 -0.99 15.65
C LEU A 155 -9.69 -1.12 16.98
N GLN A 156 -10.80 -0.42 17.16
CA GLN A 156 -11.60 -0.51 18.38
C GLN A 156 -12.21 -1.91 18.57
N ALA A 157 -12.74 -2.53 17.51
CA ALA A 157 -13.29 -3.89 17.59
C ALA A 157 -12.20 -4.90 17.99
N GLN A 158 -11.02 -4.81 17.38
CA GLN A 158 -9.88 -5.66 17.71
C GLN A 158 -9.36 -5.40 19.14
N ALA A 159 -9.29 -4.14 19.56
CA ALA A 159 -8.89 -3.78 20.93
C ALA A 159 -9.84 -4.36 21.96
N ASN A 160 -11.15 -4.23 21.76
CA ASN A 160 -12.16 -4.82 22.65
C ASN A 160 -11.99 -6.33 22.78
N TYR A 161 -11.83 -7.03 21.66
CA TYR A 161 -11.55 -8.47 21.66
C TYR A 161 -10.30 -8.83 22.48
N LEU A 162 -9.20 -8.07 22.32
CA LEU A 162 -7.96 -8.34 23.06
C LEU A 162 -8.09 -7.99 24.56
N VAL A 163 -8.87 -6.99 24.92
CA VAL A 163 -9.21 -6.70 26.33
C VAL A 163 -9.97 -7.87 26.94
N ASP A 164 -11.03 -8.33 26.29
CA ASP A 164 -11.87 -9.43 26.80
C ASP A 164 -11.12 -10.77 26.82
N ARG A 165 -10.33 -11.05 25.79
CA ARG A 165 -9.64 -12.33 25.60
C ARG A 165 -8.37 -12.45 26.41
N LEU A 166 -7.56 -11.37 26.51
CA LEU A 166 -6.20 -11.38 27.04
C LEU A 166 -5.98 -10.41 28.20
N GLY A 167 -6.96 -9.60 28.58
CA GLY A 167 -6.81 -8.58 29.62
C GLY A 167 -5.86 -7.45 29.22
N LEU A 168 -5.89 -7.02 27.96
CA LEU A 168 -5.05 -5.92 27.45
C LEU A 168 -5.26 -4.66 28.30
N GLN A 169 -4.19 -4.16 28.94
CA GLN A 169 -4.23 -2.96 29.79
C GLN A 169 -3.65 -1.72 29.14
N LYS A 170 -2.80 -1.88 28.12
CA LYS A 170 -2.13 -0.79 27.43
C LYS A 170 -2.32 -0.93 25.93
N LEU A 171 -2.88 0.10 25.32
CA LEU A 171 -3.05 0.22 23.89
C LEU A 171 -2.14 1.35 23.39
N VAL A 172 -1.35 1.06 22.35
CA VAL A 172 -0.57 2.06 21.61
C VAL A 172 -1.06 2.01 20.17
N LEU A 173 -1.51 3.13 19.65
CA LEU A 173 -1.98 3.28 18.28
C LEU A 173 -1.08 4.24 17.49
N PRO A 174 -0.94 4.05 16.18
CA PRO A 174 -0.29 5.01 15.31
C PRO A 174 -1.15 6.27 15.15
N LEU A 175 -0.55 7.35 14.62
CA LEU A 175 -1.29 8.49 14.12
C LEU A 175 -2.17 8.07 12.94
N LEU A 176 -3.38 8.64 12.85
CA LEU A 176 -4.33 8.40 11.77
C LEU A 176 -4.69 9.74 11.09
N PRO A 177 -3.74 10.42 10.43
CA PRO A 177 -4.02 11.68 9.73
C PRO A 177 -4.89 11.42 8.51
N VAL A 178 -5.76 12.39 8.18
CA VAL A 178 -6.45 12.41 6.88
C VAL A 178 -5.63 13.25 5.93
N ILE A 179 -5.03 12.60 4.92
CA ILE A 179 -4.32 13.26 3.83
C ILE A 179 -4.85 12.68 2.53
N PRO A 180 -5.45 13.50 1.66
CA PRO A 180 -6.02 13.03 0.41
C PRO A 180 -4.96 12.51 -0.57
N LEU A 181 -5.38 11.74 -1.55
CA LEU A 181 -4.54 11.43 -2.71
C LEU A 181 -4.45 12.66 -3.60
N GLY A 182 -3.31 12.82 -4.26
CA GLY A 182 -3.08 13.87 -5.23
C GLY A 182 -3.27 13.41 -6.67
N ILE A 183 -3.39 14.37 -7.57
CA ILE A 183 -3.32 14.20 -9.02
C ILE A 183 -2.34 15.21 -9.62
N HIS A 184 -1.98 15.00 -10.88
CA HIS A 184 -1.24 15.98 -11.67
C HIS A 184 -2.26 16.79 -12.48
N THR A 185 -2.71 17.90 -11.95
CA THR A 185 -3.82 18.69 -12.53
C THR A 185 -3.54 19.16 -13.96
N GLN A 186 -2.27 19.32 -14.31
CA GLN A 186 -1.86 19.73 -15.66
C GLN A 186 -2.15 18.68 -16.73
N ASP A 187 -2.25 17.39 -16.35
CA ASP A 187 -2.54 16.30 -17.28
C ASP A 187 -4.01 16.36 -17.79
N PHE A 188 -4.86 17.17 -17.15
CA PHE A 188 -6.29 17.33 -17.45
C PHE A 188 -6.65 18.67 -18.09
N VAL A 189 -5.67 19.41 -18.59
CA VAL A 189 -5.90 20.69 -19.29
C VAL A 189 -6.00 20.45 -20.79
N PHE A 190 -7.16 20.72 -21.37
CA PHE A 190 -7.44 20.53 -22.79
C PHE A 190 -7.80 21.85 -23.48
N ASN A 191 -7.14 22.16 -24.60
CA ASN A 191 -7.46 23.33 -25.40
C ASN A 191 -8.69 23.10 -26.31
N ALA A 192 -9.20 24.16 -26.93
CA ALA A 192 -10.40 24.10 -27.77
C ALA A 192 -10.26 23.15 -28.98
N THR A 193 -9.07 23.04 -29.56
CA THR A 193 -8.80 22.13 -30.68
C THR A 193 -8.87 20.67 -30.24
N GLN A 194 -8.30 20.35 -29.08
CA GLN A 194 -8.36 19.01 -28.50
C GLN A 194 -9.81 18.62 -28.15
N LYS A 195 -10.57 19.55 -27.54
CA LYS A 195 -12.01 19.32 -27.21
C LYS A 195 -12.81 19.06 -28.48
N THR A 196 -12.63 19.85 -29.54
CA THR A 196 -13.33 19.66 -30.82
C THR A 196 -12.97 18.32 -31.45
N ALA A 197 -11.70 17.95 -31.49
CA ALA A 197 -11.23 16.66 -32.02
C ALA A 197 -11.81 15.48 -31.22
N ALA A 198 -11.81 15.56 -29.89
CA ALA A 198 -12.36 14.53 -29.01
C ALA A 198 -13.86 14.31 -29.24
N ARG A 199 -14.64 15.40 -29.33
CA ARG A 199 -16.08 15.32 -29.63
C ARG A 199 -16.36 14.69 -31.00
N LYS A 200 -15.53 14.99 -32.01
CA LYS A 200 -15.63 14.36 -33.33
C LYS A 200 -15.38 12.85 -33.26
N THR A 201 -14.45 12.40 -32.44
CA THR A 201 -14.15 10.95 -32.27
C THR A 201 -15.35 10.17 -31.76
N ILE A 202 -16.17 10.77 -30.89
CA ILE A 202 -17.40 10.15 -30.34
C ILE A 202 -18.67 10.55 -31.08
N ASP A 203 -18.57 11.17 -32.25
CA ASP A 203 -19.67 11.65 -33.04
C ASP A 203 -20.65 12.56 -32.24
N ALA A 204 -20.10 13.52 -31.50
CA ALA A 204 -20.83 14.52 -30.74
C ALA A 204 -20.59 15.90 -31.34
N ASP A 205 -21.69 16.55 -31.77
CA ASP A 205 -21.67 17.94 -32.26
C ASP A 205 -21.61 18.94 -31.07
N LYS A 206 -21.56 20.23 -31.36
CA LYS A 206 -21.46 21.29 -30.34
C LYS A 206 -22.69 21.37 -29.42
N ASP A 207 -23.86 20.90 -29.88
CA ASP A 207 -25.14 20.97 -29.18
C ASP A 207 -25.45 19.67 -28.42
N THR A 208 -24.66 18.64 -28.61
CA THR A 208 -24.75 17.36 -27.90
C THR A 208 -24.24 17.49 -26.48
N LEU A 209 -24.98 17.01 -25.49
CA LEU A 209 -24.53 16.91 -24.11
C LEU A 209 -23.81 15.58 -23.90
N VAL A 210 -22.57 15.63 -23.39
CA VAL A 210 -21.73 14.46 -23.16
C VAL A 210 -21.59 14.25 -21.67
N VAL A 211 -22.13 13.14 -21.16
CA VAL A 211 -21.95 12.67 -19.80
C VAL A 211 -20.86 11.60 -19.79
N LEU A 212 -19.91 11.69 -18.91
CA LEU A 212 -18.79 10.77 -18.80
C LEU A 212 -18.88 9.96 -17.50
N PHE A 213 -18.78 8.65 -17.62
CA PHE A 213 -18.35 7.75 -16.56
C PHE A 213 -16.93 7.26 -16.86
N MET A 214 -16.03 7.30 -15.88
CA MET A 214 -14.65 6.82 -16.01
C MET A 214 -14.33 5.80 -14.92
N GLY A 215 -13.87 4.60 -15.31
CA GLY A 215 -13.45 3.58 -14.35
C GLY A 215 -13.72 2.17 -14.86
N ARG A 216 -13.35 1.16 -14.07
CA ARG A 216 -13.64 -0.24 -14.39
C ARG A 216 -15.16 -0.43 -14.53
N LEU A 217 -15.59 -1.00 -15.66
CA LEU A 217 -16.99 -1.28 -15.93
C LEU A 217 -17.39 -2.58 -15.22
N SER A 218 -17.77 -2.46 -13.96
CA SER A 218 -18.10 -3.56 -13.07
C SER A 218 -19.20 -3.13 -12.10
N PHE A 219 -20.40 -3.65 -12.31
CA PHE A 219 -21.59 -3.31 -11.51
C PHE A 219 -21.52 -3.82 -10.06
N HIS A 220 -20.72 -4.85 -9.80
CA HIS A 220 -20.58 -5.47 -8.47
C HIS A 220 -19.30 -5.04 -7.73
N ALA A 221 -18.31 -4.47 -8.43
CA ALA A 221 -17.01 -4.17 -7.84
C ALA A 221 -16.49 -2.75 -8.14
N LYS A 222 -17.35 -1.84 -8.65
CA LYS A 222 -17.00 -0.41 -8.80
C LYS A 222 -18.20 0.52 -8.56
N ALA A 223 -19.21 0.49 -9.43
CA ALA A 223 -20.43 1.26 -9.29
C ALA A 223 -21.54 0.59 -10.11
N HIS A 224 -22.74 0.46 -9.55
CA HIS A 224 -23.87 -0.10 -10.26
C HIS A 224 -24.46 0.94 -11.22
N PRO A 225 -24.51 0.68 -12.55
CA PRO A 225 -24.84 1.72 -13.54
C PRO A 225 -26.32 2.08 -13.59
N LEU A 226 -27.22 1.25 -13.04
CA LEU A 226 -28.66 1.35 -13.27
C LEU A 226 -29.26 2.68 -12.78
N ALA A 227 -28.81 3.19 -11.61
CA ALA A 227 -29.27 4.48 -11.10
C ALA A 227 -28.91 5.63 -12.05
N MET A 228 -27.68 5.61 -12.61
CA MET A 228 -27.25 6.58 -13.63
C MET A 228 -28.09 6.48 -14.91
N TYR A 229 -28.32 5.27 -15.42
CA TYR A 229 -29.13 5.07 -16.64
C TYR A 229 -30.56 5.58 -16.48
N GLN A 230 -31.22 5.19 -15.37
CA GLN A 230 -32.58 5.64 -15.08
C GLN A 230 -32.68 7.17 -14.95
N ALA A 231 -31.73 7.78 -14.28
CA ALA A 231 -31.68 9.23 -14.10
C ALA A 231 -31.41 9.96 -15.42
N LEU A 232 -30.53 9.42 -16.26
CA LEU A 232 -30.23 9.96 -17.58
C LEU A 232 -31.47 9.90 -18.48
N GLU A 233 -32.23 8.79 -18.47
CA GLU A 233 -33.48 8.69 -19.23
C GLU A 233 -34.49 9.74 -18.79
N LYS A 234 -34.72 9.92 -17.49
CA LYS A 234 -35.60 10.96 -16.94
C LYS A 234 -35.15 12.36 -17.37
N ALA A 235 -33.85 12.64 -17.28
CA ALA A 235 -33.30 13.92 -17.69
C ALA A 235 -33.41 14.14 -19.22
N ALA A 236 -33.26 13.09 -20.03
CA ALA A 236 -33.48 13.15 -21.49
C ALA A 236 -34.92 13.47 -21.84
N GLN A 237 -35.89 12.85 -21.17
CA GLN A 237 -37.31 13.12 -21.35
C GLN A 237 -37.70 14.57 -21.00
N LEU A 238 -37.04 15.16 -20.00
CA LEU A 238 -37.20 16.58 -19.64
C LEU A 238 -36.51 17.54 -20.63
N ASN A 239 -35.59 17.04 -21.45
CA ASN A 239 -34.82 17.82 -22.43
C ASN A 239 -34.91 17.22 -23.84
N PRO A 240 -36.11 17.07 -24.42
CA PRO A 240 -36.33 16.30 -25.68
C PRO A 240 -35.64 16.91 -26.89
N SER A 241 -35.26 18.18 -26.84
CA SER A 241 -34.52 18.87 -27.92
C SER A 241 -33.01 18.65 -27.86
N LYS A 242 -32.48 18.06 -26.79
CA LYS A 242 -31.05 17.83 -26.59
C LYS A 242 -30.67 16.42 -27.00
N LYS A 243 -29.56 16.31 -27.73
CA LYS A 243 -28.90 15.02 -27.94
C LYS A 243 -28.03 14.73 -26.72
N ILE A 244 -28.17 13.56 -26.11
CA ILE A 244 -27.40 13.16 -24.97
C ILE A 244 -26.57 11.91 -25.32
N VAL A 245 -25.30 11.96 -24.98
CA VAL A 245 -24.34 10.85 -25.14
C VAL A 245 -23.79 10.52 -23.78
N LEU A 246 -23.86 9.26 -23.38
CA LEU A 246 -23.11 8.72 -22.26
C LEU A 246 -21.84 8.07 -22.80
N VAL A 247 -20.68 8.55 -22.35
CA VAL A 247 -19.38 7.93 -22.60
C VAL A 247 -19.01 7.09 -21.39
N GLU A 248 -18.91 5.79 -21.57
CA GLU A 248 -18.40 4.85 -20.59
C GLU A 248 -16.94 4.52 -20.93
N CYS A 249 -15.99 5.22 -20.30
CA CYS A 249 -14.57 4.98 -20.50
C CYS A 249 -14.02 4.04 -19.43
N GLY A 250 -13.78 2.80 -19.83
CA GLY A 250 -13.31 1.75 -18.91
C GLY A 250 -13.06 0.45 -19.63
N TRP A 251 -13.11 -0.64 -18.90
CA TRP A 251 -12.96 -1.97 -19.48
C TRP A 251 -13.85 -2.99 -18.74
N PHE A 252 -14.37 -3.95 -19.48
CA PHE A 252 -15.12 -5.07 -18.94
C PHE A 252 -14.19 -6.23 -18.62
N ALA A 253 -14.44 -6.93 -17.52
CA ALA A 253 -13.66 -8.10 -17.14
C ALA A 253 -13.88 -9.29 -18.09
N ASN A 254 -15.07 -9.36 -18.70
CA ASN A 254 -15.49 -10.40 -19.65
C ASN A 254 -16.75 -10.01 -20.41
N ASP A 255 -17.11 -10.79 -21.43
CA ASP A 255 -18.27 -10.58 -22.29
C ASP A 255 -19.61 -10.62 -21.52
N PHE A 256 -19.70 -11.36 -20.43
CA PHE A 256 -20.93 -11.40 -19.61
C PHE A 256 -21.22 -10.03 -19.01
N ILE A 257 -20.20 -9.39 -18.43
CA ILE A 257 -20.34 -8.04 -17.86
C ILE A 257 -20.68 -7.02 -18.96
N GLU A 258 -20.01 -7.09 -20.12
CA GLU A 258 -20.29 -6.21 -21.26
C GLU A 258 -21.75 -6.32 -21.71
N LYS A 259 -22.24 -7.54 -21.94
CA LYS A 259 -23.64 -7.78 -22.33
C LYS A 259 -24.64 -7.30 -21.26
N ALA A 260 -24.29 -7.43 -19.98
CA ALA A 260 -25.13 -6.93 -18.89
C ALA A 260 -25.27 -5.39 -18.95
N TYR A 261 -24.18 -4.65 -19.17
CA TYR A 261 -24.21 -3.19 -19.36
C TYR A 261 -25.04 -2.79 -20.59
N GLN A 262 -24.78 -3.40 -21.73
CA GLN A 262 -25.51 -3.13 -22.98
C GLN A 262 -27.01 -3.38 -22.83
N SER A 263 -27.40 -4.49 -22.19
CA SER A 263 -28.81 -4.84 -21.97
C SER A 263 -29.48 -3.87 -20.99
N ALA A 264 -28.79 -3.48 -19.92
CA ALA A 264 -29.29 -2.53 -18.94
C ALA A 264 -29.46 -1.12 -19.54
N ALA A 265 -28.48 -0.65 -20.30
CA ALA A 265 -28.55 0.64 -20.99
C ALA A 265 -29.73 0.70 -21.99
N LYS A 266 -29.86 -0.34 -22.83
CA LYS A 266 -30.96 -0.45 -23.79
C LYS A 266 -32.34 -0.42 -23.12
N LEU A 267 -32.49 -1.05 -21.96
CA LEU A 267 -33.74 -1.09 -21.22
C LEU A 267 -34.03 0.22 -20.47
N SER A 268 -33.00 0.82 -19.85
CA SER A 268 -33.21 1.86 -18.84
C SER A 268 -32.88 3.27 -19.30
N CYS A 269 -32.16 3.44 -20.43
CA CYS A 269 -31.92 4.76 -21.03
C CYS A 269 -31.94 4.74 -22.56
N PRO A 270 -33.07 4.29 -23.17
CA PRO A 270 -33.17 4.16 -24.63
C PRO A 270 -33.06 5.48 -25.40
N SER A 271 -33.31 6.62 -24.76
CA SER A 271 -33.19 7.96 -25.36
C SER A 271 -31.75 8.50 -25.34
N VAL A 272 -30.80 7.78 -24.69
CA VAL A 272 -29.42 8.21 -24.56
C VAL A 272 -28.50 7.30 -25.39
N ARG A 273 -27.68 7.89 -26.23
CA ARG A 273 -26.69 7.13 -26.99
C ARG A 273 -25.49 6.79 -26.09
N VAL A 274 -25.20 5.51 -25.91
CA VAL A 274 -24.05 5.04 -25.12
C VAL A 274 -22.87 4.76 -26.05
N VAL A 275 -21.70 5.25 -25.68
CA VAL A 275 -20.41 5.04 -26.34
C VAL A 275 -19.43 4.46 -25.34
N THR A 276 -18.93 3.26 -25.60
CA THR A 276 -17.89 2.63 -24.76
C THR A 276 -16.52 2.89 -25.36
N LEU A 277 -15.59 3.37 -24.53
CA LEU A 277 -14.19 3.57 -24.85
C LEU A 277 -13.33 2.68 -23.96
N ASP A 278 -12.37 1.95 -24.54
CA ASP A 278 -11.41 1.16 -23.75
C ASP A 278 -10.49 2.09 -22.92
N GLY A 279 -10.75 2.18 -21.63
CA GLY A 279 -10.01 3.03 -20.71
C GLY A 279 -8.56 2.58 -20.44
N ARG A 280 -8.13 1.42 -20.93
CA ARG A 280 -6.72 1.00 -20.86
C ARG A 280 -5.87 1.80 -21.85
N GLU A 281 -6.47 2.28 -22.93
CA GLU A 281 -5.80 3.09 -23.94
C GLU A 281 -5.72 4.57 -23.50
N ALA A 282 -4.51 5.12 -23.44
CA ALA A 282 -4.28 6.50 -23.01
C ALA A 282 -5.02 7.52 -23.90
N GLN A 283 -5.07 7.27 -25.21
CA GLN A 283 -5.77 8.13 -26.16
C GLN A 283 -7.28 8.17 -25.89
N ASN A 284 -7.89 7.04 -25.55
CA ASN A 284 -9.32 6.97 -25.23
C ASN A 284 -9.64 7.73 -23.93
N ARG A 285 -8.76 7.66 -22.92
CA ARG A 285 -8.91 8.48 -21.71
C ARG A 285 -8.86 9.97 -22.04
N THR A 286 -7.91 10.39 -22.87
CA THR A 286 -7.81 11.79 -23.33
C THR A 286 -9.07 12.23 -24.07
N VAL A 287 -9.59 11.39 -24.99
CA VAL A 287 -10.85 11.66 -25.71
C VAL A 287 -12.03 11.81 -24.73
N ALA A 288 -12.13 10.89 -23.77
CA ALA A 288 -13.20 10.91 -22.78
C ALA A 288 -13.21 12.21 -21.95
N TRP A 289 -12.06 12.59 -21.38
CA TRP A 289 -11.93 13.82 -20.59
C TRP A 289 -12.18 15.09 -21.43
N ALA A 290 -11.59 15.16 -22.63
CA ALA A 290 -11.68 16.35 -23.47
C ALA A 290 -13.07 16.56 -24.09
N SER A 291 -13.91 15.52 -24.21
CA SER A 291 -15.23 15.60 -24.83
C SER A 291 -16.37 15.90 -23.85
N ALA A 292 -16.18 15.67 -22.55
CA ALA A 292 -17.25 15.64 -21.55
C ALA A 292 -17.75 17.04 -21.14
N ASP A 293 -19.06 17.16 -20.91
CA ASP A 293 -19.73 18.33 -20.34
C ASP A 293 -20.14 18.13 -18.88
N VAL A 294 -20.38 16.88 -18.47
CA VAL A 294 -20.74 16.48 -17.10
C VAL A 294 -20.05 15.15 -16.80
N PHE A 295 -19.49 15.01 -15.61
CA PHE A 295 -18.98 13.74 -15.11
C PHE A 295 -20.00 13.11 -14.16
N CYS A 296 -20.17 11.78 -14.23
CA CYS A 296 -21.03 11.05 -13.31
C CYS A 296 -20.32 9.81 -12.76
N SER A 297 -20.31 9.67 -11.43
CA SER A 297 -19.87 8.45 -10.74
C SER A 297 -20.71 8.22 -9.49
N LEU A 298 -21.68 7.33 -9.58
CA LEU A 298 -22.57 6.97 -8.48
C LEU A 298 -22.04 5.72 -7.75
N SER A 299 -20.84 5.82 -7.15
CA SER A 299 -20.26 4.72 -6.39
C SER A 299 -21.16 4.34 -5.22
N ASP A 300 -21.44 3.05 -5.11
CA ASP A 300 -22.23 2.40 -4.05
C ASP A 300 -21.42 1.25 -3.41
N ASN A 301 -20.11 1.23 -3.62
CA ASN A 301 -19.25 0.08 -3.34
C ASN A 301 -18.31 0.35 -2.17
N LEU A 302 -18.12 -0.66 -1.30
CA LEU A 302 -17.19 -0.61 -0.16
C LEU A 302 -15.71 -0.48 -0.56
N GLN A 303 -15.39 -0.74 -1.81
CA GLN A 303 -14.02 -0.65 -2.33
C GLN A 303 -13.56 0.80 -2.54
N GLU A 304 -14.49 1.72 -2.78
CA GLU A 304 -14.16 3.14 -2.91
C GLU A 304 -13.68 3.69 -1.57
N THR A 305 -12.59 4.46 -1.58
CA THR A 305 -12.00 5.01 -0.35
C THR A 305 -11.72 6.50 -0.46
N PHE A 306 -11.64 7.04 -1.67
CA PHE A 306 -11.27 8.43 -1.88
C PHE A 306 -11.99 9.05 -3.09
N GLY A 307 -11.85 8.44 -4.27
CA GLY A 307 -12.43 8.96 -5.49
C GLY A 307 -11.51 9.91 -6.25
N ILE A 308 -10.43 9.37 -6.81
CA ILE A 308 -9.52 10.15 -7.68
C ILE A 308 -10.27 10.69 -8.90
N VAL A 309 -11.13 9.88 -9.50
CA VAL A 309 -11.77 10.19 -10.80
C VAL A 309 -12.66 11.45 -10.78
N PRO A 310 -13.49 11.71 -9.74
CA PRO A 310 -14.16 13.00 -9.61
C PRO A 310 -13.22 14.21 -9.57
N ILE A 311 -12.04 14.05 -8.94
CA ILE A 311 -11.05 15.15 -8.87
C ILE A 311 -10.39 15.36 -10.24
N GLU A 312 -10.15 14.29 -11.00
CA GLU A 312 -9.67 14.38 -12.39
C GLU A 312 -10.68 15.13 -13.28
N ALA A 313 -12.00 14.85 -13.10
CA ALA A 313 -13.07 15.58 -13.77
C ALA A 313 -13.07 17.07 -13.39
N MET A 314 -12.95 17.37 -12.10
CA MET A 314 -12.82 18.74 -11.60
C MET A 314 -11.60 19.44 -12.20
N ALA A 315 -10.43 18.77 -12.26
CA ALA A 315 -9.23 19.32 -12.89
C ALA A 315 -9.41 19.61 -14.38
N ALA A 316 -10.25 18.83 -15.08
CA ALA A 316 -10.63 19.06 -16.47
C ALA A 316 -11.68 20.20 -16.65
N GLY A 317 -12.13 20.79 -15.54
CA GLY A 317 -13.17 21.83 -15.54
C GLY A 317 -14.59 21.30 -15.82
N ILE A 318 -14.84 20.04 -15.48
CA ILE A 318 -16.11 19.34 -15.71
C ILE A 318 -16.87 19.29 -14.36
N PRO A 319 -18.12 19.77 -14.27
CA PRO A 319 -18.96 19.62 -13.09
C PRO A 319 -19.27 18.15 -12.83
N VAL A 320 -19.35 17.77 -11.57
CA VAL A 320 -19.49 16.37 -11.19
C VAL A 320 -20.86 16.06 -10.57
N VAL A 321 -21.41 14.88 -10.87
CA VAL A 321 -22.59 14.29 -10.22
C VAL A 321 -22.13 12.98 -9.58
N VAL A 322 -22.03 12.96 -8.25
CA VAL A 322 -21.47 11.83 -7.52
C VAL A 322 -22.37 11.40 -6.38
N SER A 323 -22.30 10.14 -5.97
CA SER A 323 -23.00 9.68 -4.76
C SER A 323 -22.42 10.36 -3.51
N ASP A 324 -23.26 10.66 -2.52
CA ASP A 324 -22.84 11.11 -1.19
C ASP A 324 -22.31 9.92 -0.39
N TRP A 325 -21.17 9.41 -0.85
CA TRP A 325 -20.57 8.13 -0.43
C TRP A 325 -19.08 8.27 -0.18
N ASP A 326 -18.60 7.65 0.91
CA ASP A 326 -17.20 7.51 1.26
C ASP A 326 -16.36 8.80 1.05
N GLY A 327 -15.24 8.73 0.37
CA GLY A 327 -14.34 9.85 0.11
C GLY A 327 -14.91 10.94 -0.80
N TYR A 328 -15.96 10.65 -1.57
CA TYR A 328 -16.65 11.69 -2.37
C TYR A 328 -17.22 12.81 -1.48
N LYS A 329 -17.54 12.50 -0.21
CA LYS A 329 -18.00 13.48 0.78
C LYS A 329 -16.94 14.55 1.08
N ASP A 330 -15.66 14.16 1.06
CA ASP A 330 -14.54 15.06 1.33
C ASP A 330 -14.10 15.80 0.05
N THR A 331 -14.23 15.14 -1.10
CA THR A 331 -13.65 15.63 -2.37
C THR A 331 -14.55 16.64 -3.06
N VAL A 332 -15.86 16.45 -3.05
CA VAL A 332 -16.84 17.28 -3.79
C VAL A 332 -17.65 18.15 -2.83
N ARG A 333 -17.69 19.45 -3.07
CA ARG A 333 -18.59 20.40 -2.36
C ARG A 333 -19.93 20.44 -3.09
N ASP A 334 -20.98 19.98 -2.40
CA ASP A 334 -22.33 19.95 -2.95
C ASP A 334 -22.84 21.35 -3.34
N GLY A 335 -23.40 21.49 -4.54
CA GLY A 335 -23.88 22.76 -5.09
C GLY A 335 -22.78 23.74 -5.53
N VAL A 336 -21.50 23.40 -5.36
CA VAL A 336 -20.35 24.27 -5.69
C VAL A 336 -19.52 23.69 -6.84
N ASP A 337 -18.98 22.49 -6.68
CA ASP A 337 -18.15 21.80 -7.69
C ASP A 337 -19.01 20.86 -8.55
N GLY A 338 -20.21 20.54 -8.07
CA GLY A 338 -21.17 19.60 -8.64
C GLY A 338 -22.25 19.26 -7.64
N PHE A 339 -22.82 18.06 -7.76
CA PHE A 339 -23.89 17.58 -6.89
C PHE A 339 -23.50 16.27 -6.22
N ARG A 340 -23.76 16.18 -4.90
CA ARG A 340 -23.67 14.93 -4.14
C ARG A 340 -25.06 14.33 -3.96
N ILE A 341 -25.26 13.16 -4.50
CA ILE A 341 -26.54 12.46 -4.55
C ILE A 341 -26.75 11.62 -3.30
N PRO A 342 -27.88 11.76 -2.59
CA PRO A 342 -28.17 11.00 -1.40
C PRO A 342 -28.09 9.49 -1.61
N THR A 343 -27.54 8.77 -0.61
CA THR A 343 -27.43 7.32 -0.59
C THR A 343 -28.10 6.74 0.66
N THR A 344 -28.60 5.52 0.56
CA THR A 344 -29.20 4.79 1.70
C THR A 344 -28.68 3.36 1.74
N MET A 345 -28.36 2.87 2.95
CA MET A 345 -27.95 1.48 3.19
C MET A 345 -28.66 0.93 4.45
N PRO A 346 -28.74 -0.39 4.62
CA PRO A 346 -29.27 -0.99 5.85
C PRO A 346 -28.53 -0.52 7.10
N GLY A 347 -29.24 -0.50 8.23
CA GLY A 347 -28.65 -0.10 9.50
C GLY A 347 -27.61 -1.09 10.04
N PRO A 348 -26.79 -0.66 11.01
CA PRO A 348 -25.80 -1.52 11.65
C PRO A 348 -26.43 -2.81 12.23
N GLY A 349 -25.73 -3.94 12.08
CA GLY A 349 -26.17 -5.26 12.58
C GLY A 349 -26.95 -6.09 11.56
N LEU A 350 -27.37 -5.54 10.43
CA LEU A 350 -28.18 -6.26 9.43
C LEU A 350 -27.34 -7.00 8.37
N GLY A 351 -26.00 -6.99 8.46
CA GLY A 351 -25.10 -7.66 7.52
C GLY A 351 -24.29 -8.82 8.14
N GLY A 352 -24.80 -9.45 9.21
CA GLY A 352 -24.07 -10.51 9.90
C GLY A 352 -23.78 -11.75 9.04
N ASP A 353 -24.69 -12.11 8.15
CA ASP A 353 -24.53 -13.20 7.18
C ASP A 353 -23.45 -12.85 6.12
N LEU A 354 -23.40 -11.62 5.63
CA LEU A 354 -22.38 -11.14 4.71
C LEU A 354 -21.00 -11.17 5.37
N ALA A 355 -20.90 -10.70 6.61
CA ALA A 355 -19.68 -10.74 7.40
C ALA A 355 -19.19 -12.18 7.63
N LEU A 356 -20.10 -13.11 7.94
CA LEU A 356 -19.77 -14.53 8.13
C LEU A 356 -19.25 -15.17 6.83
N ARG A 357 -19.89 -14.91 5.69
CA ARG A 357 -19.46 -15.41 4.39
C ARG A 357 -18.07 -14.89 4.03
N HIS A 358 -17.78 -13.62 4.32
CA HIS A 358 -16.46 -13.03 4.11
C HIS A 358 -15.41 -13.65 5.05
N ALA A 359 -15.73 -13.81 6.34
CA ALA A 359 -14.82 -14.38 7.33
C ALA A 359 -14.49 -15.87 7.06
N LEU A 360 -15.42 -16.62 6.48
CA LEU A 360 -15.23 -18.03 6.09
C LEU A 360 -14.69 -18.21 4.67
N GLU A 361 -14.33 -17.12 3.99
CA GLU A 361 -13.82 -17.13 2.60
C GLU A 361 -14.78 -17.83 1.61
N ILE A 362 -16.09 -17.85 1.90
CA ILE A 362 -17.12 -18.36 1.00
C ILE A 362 -17.25 -17.43 -0.21
N ASP A 363 -17.17 -16.11 0.02
CA ASP A 363 -17.18 -15.10 -1.01
C ASP A 363 -15.78 -14.64 -1.34
N THR A 364 -15.50 -14.49 -2.64
CA THR A 364 -14.33 -13.72 -3.08
C THR A 364 -14.49 -12.25 -2.68
N TYR A 365 -13.41 -11.49 -2.68
CA TYR A 365 -13.47 -10.06 -2.38
C TYR A 365 -14.48 -9.31 -3.27
N ASP A 366 -14.49 -9.56 -4.57
CA ASP A 366 -15.42 -8.93 -5.50
C ASP A 366 -16.89 -9.35 -5.20
N MET A 367 -17.12 -10.59 -4.78
CA MET A 367 -18.47 -11.06 -4.38
C MET A 367 -18.92 -10.46 -3.06
N TYR A 368 -18.03 -10.34 -2.07
CA TYR A 368 -18.34 -9.64 -0.82
C TYR A 368 -18.75 -8.18 -1.06
N CYS A 369 -17.98 -7.46 -1.88
CA CYS A 369 -18.35 -6.12 -2.31
C CYS A 369 -19.68 -6.10 -3.05
N GLY A 370 -19.88 -7.00 -4.01
CA GLY A 370 -21.08 -7.10 -4.84
C GLY A 370 -22.34 -7.41 -4.04
N HIS A 371 -22.29 -8.39 -3.14
CA HIS A 371 -23.41 -8.72 -2.25
C HIS A 371 -23.77 -7.55 -1.34
N THR A 372 -22.78 -6.85 -0.80
CA THR A 372 -23.03 -5.70 0.09
C THR A 372 -23.61 -4.53 -0.69
N CYS A 373 -23.04 -4.16 -1.84
CA CYS A 373 -23.51 -3.01 -2.60
C CYS A 373 -24.91 -3.22 -3.22
N SER A 374 -25.37 -4.46 -3.37
CA SER A 374 -26.74 -4.76 -3.80
C SER A 374 -27.82 -4.20 -2.85
N PHE A 375 -27.43 -3.85 -1.63
CA PHE A 375 -28.33 -3.24 -0.62
C PHE A 375 -28.08 -1.74 -0.41
N ILE A 376 -27.25 -1.11 -1.25
CA ILE A 376 -26.94 0.32 -1.17
C ILE A 376 -27.64 1.00 -2.33
N SER A 377 -28.53 1.94 -2.04
CA SER A 377 -29.27 2.69 -3.05
C SER A 377 -28.72 4.09 -3.22
N VAL A 378 -28.74 4.58 -4.47
CA VAL A 378 -28.47 5.96 -4.83
C VAL A 378 -29.79 6.56 -5.33
N ASP A 379 -30.13 7.76 -4.89
CA ASP A 379 -31.38 8.43 -5.22
C ASP A 379 -31.43 8.80 -6.72
N VAL A 380 -32.27 8.07 -7.46
CA VAL A 380 -32.45 8.26 -8.92
C VAL A 380 -33.11 9.60 -9.23
N GLU A 381 -34.10 10.05 -8.43
CA GLU A 381 -34.79 11.31 -8.66
C GLU A 381 -33.88 12.51 -8.42
N ALA A 382 -33.13 12.49 -7.30
CA ALA A 382 -32.14 13.53 -7.04
C ALA A 382 -31.06 13.57 -8.13
N THR A 383 -30.66 12.40 -8.66
CA THR A 383 -29.71 12.32 -9.79
C THR A 383 -30.28 12.93 -11.06
N ALA A 384 -31.54 12.62 -11.38
CA ALA A 384 -32.23 13.17 -12.55
C ALA A 384 -32.40 14.70 -12.44
N ILE A 385 -32.72 15.21 -11.27
CA ILE A 385 -32.79 16.66 -10.99
C ILE A 385 -31.42 17.31 -11.21
N ALA A 386 -30.34 16.72 -10.69
CA ALA A 386 -28.99 17.22 -10.88
C ALA A 386 -28.61 17.28 -12.38
N PHE A 387 -28.86 16.21 -13.12
CA PHE A 387 -28.65 16.21 -14.57
C PHE A 387 -29.47 17.26 -15.27
N ASN A 388 -30.77 17.38 -14.96
CA ASN A 388 -31.64 18.37 -15.58
C ASN A 388 -31.16 19.82 -15.35
N GLN A 389 -30.68 20.13 -14.15
CA GLN A 389 -30.09 21.45 -13.84
C GLN A 389 -28.84 21.71 -14.70
N LEU A 390 -27.95 20.74 -14.79
CA LEU A 390 -26.73 20.86 -15.59
C LEU A 390 -27.02 20.87 -17.09
N PHE A 391 -28.01 20.13 -17.58
CA PHE A 391 -28.39 20.10 -19.00
C PHE A 391 -29.03 21.39 -19.45
N SER A 392 -29.80 22.02 -18.58
CA SER A 392 -30.56 23.24 -18.88
C SER A 392 -29.71 24.52 -18.82
N SER A 393 -28.59 24.52 -18.03
CA SER A 393 -27.80 25.73 -17.83
C SER A 393 -26.31 25.53 -18.15
N PRO A 394 -25.86 26.00 -19.33
CA PRO A 394 -24.44 26.11 -19.66
C PRO A 394 -23.65 26.96 -18.65
N GLU A 395 -24.27 28.01 -18.11
CA GLU A 395 -23.68 28.91 -17.13
C GLU A 395 -23.39 28.18 -15.82
N LEU A 396 -24.31 27.32 -15.35
CA LEU A 396 -24.12 26.50 -14.16
C LEU A 396 -22.99 25.49 -14.37
N ARG A 397 -22.96 24.78 -15.51
CA ARG A 397 -21.86 23.87 -15.85
C ARG A 397 -20.52 24.58 -15.82
N LYS A 398 -20.42 25.77 -16.43
CA LYS A 398 -19.20 26.56 -16.44
C LYS A 398 -18.81 26.97 -15.04
N LYS A 399 -19.73 27.52 -14.24
CA LYS A 399 -19.47 27.97 -12.87
C LYS A 399 -18.96 26.83 -11.98
N MET A 400 -19.65 25.69 -12.00
CA MET A 400 -19.25 24.52 -11.19
C MET A 400 -17.93 23.91 -11.68
N GLY A 401 -17.71 23.84 -13.00
CA GLY A 401 -16.46 23.36 -13.57
C GLY A 401 -15.27 24.24 -13.19
N GLU A 402 -15.42 25.57 -13.22
CA GLU A 402 -14.37 26.51 -12.79
C GLU A 402 -14.07 26.37 -11.30
N ALA A 403 -15.09 26.28 -10.45
CA ALA A 403 -14.92 26.08 -9.01
C ALA A 403 -14.23 24.73 -8.69
N GLY A 404 -14.61 23.67 -9.40
CA GLY A 404 -13.98 22.36 -9.29
C GLY A 404 -12.51 22.38 -9.72
N MET A 405 -12.20 23.05 -10.83
CA MET A 405 -10.83 23.17 -11.33
C MET A 405 -9.92 23.95 -10.39
N GLU A 406 -10.40 25.04 -9.80
CA GLU A 406 -9.68 25.80 -8.78
C GLU A 406 -9.38 24.92 -7.56
N ARG A 407 -10.41 24.24 -7.01
CA ARG A 407 -10.26 23.31 -5.88
C ARG A 407 -9.29 22.19 -6.17
N ALA A 408 -9.36 21.57 -7.36
CA ALA A 408 -8.45 20.51 -7.75
C ALA A 408 -6.97 20.96 -7.69
N ARG A 409 -6.68 22.15 -8.19
CA ARG A 409 -5.33 22.74 -8.17
C ARG A 409 -4.84 23.12 -6.77
N GLU A 410 -5.72 23.74 -5.96
CA GLU A 410 -5.33 24.23 -4.66
C GLU A 410 -5.21 23.16 -3.59
N VAL A 411 -6.02 22.08 -3.70
CA VAL A 411 -6.17 21.07 -2.64
C VAL A 411 -5.61 19.72 -3.04
N TYR A 412 -5.75 19.33 -4.31
CA TYR A 412 -5.49 17.95 -4.76
C TYR A 412 -4.33 17.82 -5.75
N ASP A 413 -3.68 18.93 -6.14
CA ASP A 413 -2.44 18.82 -6.89
C ASP A 413 -1.31 18.26 -6.00
N TRP A 414 -0.45 17.42 -6.54
CA TRP A 414 0.68 16.88 -5.78
C TRP A 414 1.58 17.98 -5.21
N ALA A 415 1.65 19.14 -5.83
CA ALA A 415 2.36 20.30 -5.28
C ALA A 415 1.76 20.79 -3.94
N ALA A 416 0.46 20.58 -3.71
CA ALA A 416 -0.20 20.91 -2.45
C ALA A 416 -0.23 19.74 -1.46
N ILE A 417 -0.17 18.49 -1.97
CA ILE A 417 -0.27 17.29 -1.14
C ILE A 417 1.09 16.88 -0.57
N ILE A 418 2.19 16.91 -1.34
CA ILE A 418 3.51 16.48 -0.85
C ILE A 418 3.95 17.25 0.39
N PRO A 419 3.74 18.58 0.52
CA PRO A 419 4.03 19.29 1.76
C PRO A 419 3.27 18.77 2.98
N GLN A 420 2.07 18.19 2.83
CA GLN A 420 1.32 17.60 3.95
C GLN A 420 1.97 16.29 4.42
N TYR A 421 2.51 15.48 3.49
CA TYR A 421 3.31 14.30 3.84
C TYR A 421 4.59 14.71 4.57
N GLU A 422 5.31 15.70 4.07
CA GLU A 422 6.55 16.19 4.71
C GLU A 422 6.28 16.72 6.12
N LYS A 423 5.18 17.46 6.32
CA LYS A 423 4.75 17.91 7.64
C LYS A 423 4.45 16.75 8.59
N LEU A 424 3.77 15.72 8.12
CA LEU A 424 3.51 14.52 8.91
C LEU A 424 4.83 13.81 9.28
N TRP A 425 5.77 13.67 8.35
CA TRP A 425 7.07 13.05 8.61
C TRP A 425 7.91 13.84 9.61
N ASP A 426 7.85 15.18 9.56
CA ASP A 426 8.47 16.02 10.58
C ASP A 426 7.81 15.80 11.96
N GLU A 427 6.48 15.80 12.06
CA GLU A 427 5.74 15.50 13.29
C GLU A 427 6.11 14.11 13.86
N GLN A 428 6.15 13.08 13.04
CA GLN A 428 6.58 11.74 13.44
C GLN A 428 8.00 11.75 14.02
N ASN A 429 8.93 12.47 13.38
CA ASN A 429 10.30 12.60 13.86
C ASN A 429 10.39 13.35 15.21
N GLU A 430 9.61 14.38 15.41
CA GLU A 430 9.56 15.13 16.67
C GLU A 430 9.05 14.25 17.82
N ILE A 431 7.92 13.57 17.63
CA ILE A 431 7.35 12.67 18.64
C ILE A 431 8.34 11.55 18.95
N ARG A 432 8.95 10.93 17.93
CA ARG A 432 9.92 9.86 18.10
C ARG A 432 11.16 10.30 18.86
N LYS A 433 11.72 11.46 18.56
CA LYS A 433 12.90 12.01 19.27
C LYS A 433 12.58 12.29 20.74
N ALA A 434 11.37 12.78 21.02
CA ALA A 434 10.93 13.06 22.39
C ALA A 434 10.66 11.79 23.22
N GLN A 435 10.16 10.71 22.62
CA GLN A 435 9.65 9.55 23.34
C GLN A 435 10.46 8.27 23.12
N GLY A 436 11.16 8.14 21.99
CA GLY A 436 11.79 6.89 21.54
C GLY A 436 12.89 6.35 22.47
N GLY A 437 13.61 7.23 23.18
CA GLY A 437 14.67 6.85 24.11
C GLY A 437 14.19 6.21 25.42
N SER A 438 12.89 6.31 25.73
CA SER A 438 12.32 5.78 26.98
C SER A 438 11.95 4.28 26.90
N LEU A 439 11.93 3.70 25.71
CA LEU A 439 11.51 2.31 25.50
C LEU A 439 12.70 1.35 25.71
N LYS A 440 12.45 0.31 26.53
CA LYS A 440 13.41 -0.78 26.68
C LYS A 440 13.41 -1.64 25.41
N PRO A 441 14.59 -2.04 24.90
CA PRO A 441 14.69 -3.04 23.85
C PRO A 441 14.01 -4.34 24.27
N LEU A 442 13.39 -5.03 23.33
CA LEU A 442 12.90 -6.39 23.54
C LEU A 442 14.10 -7.35 23.67
N ALA A 443 13.99 -8.36 24.56
CA ALA A 443 15.00 -9.41 24.67
C ALA A 443 15.23 -10.13 23.32
N ASN A 444 14.15 -10.40 22.62
CA ASN A 444 14.16 -10.81 21.22
C ASN A 444 13.41 -9.77 20.41
N PRO A 445 14.02 -9.15 19.40
CA PRO A 445 13.38 -8.13 18.57
C PRO A 445 12.04 -8.58 17.98
N TRP A 446 11.94 -9.87 17.65
CA TRP A 446 10.70 -10.51 17.22
C TRP A 446 10.49 -11.78 18.08
N PRO A 447 9.59 -11.79 19.07
CA PRO A 447 9.43 -12.92 20.00
C PRO A 447 9.18 -14.27 19.33
N ALA A 448 8.40 -14.29 18.24
CA ALA A 448 8.14 -15.52 17.46
C ALA A 448 9.32 -15.96 16.54
N ARG A 449 10.38 -15.18 16.47
CA ARG A 449 11.63 -15.45 15.74
C ARG A 449 12.81 -15.46 16.70
N MET A 450 12.68 -16.20 17.81
CA MET A 450 13.72 -16.29 18.85
C MET A 450 14.97 -17.01 18.34
N ASP A 451 16.05 -16.91 19.10
CA ASP A 451 17.26 -17.68 18.86
C ASP A 451 16.94 -19.17 18.65
N PRO A 452 17.38 -19.81 17.54
CA PRO A 452 17.04 -21.19 17.22
C PRO A 452 17.56 -22.19 18.23
N PHE A 453 18.72 -21.92 18.89
CA PHE A 453 19.26 -22.81 19.90
C PHE A 453 18.47 -22.74 21.21
N THR A 454 17.82 -21.62 21.48
CA THR A 454 16.86 -21.51 22.58
C THR A 454 15.52 -22.19 22.19
N ALA A 455 14.99 -21.90 21.01
CA ALA A 455 13.71 -22.43 20.57
C ALA A 455 13.69 -23.96 20.50
N PHE A 456 14.79 -24.57 20.05
CA PHE A 456 14.93 -26.02 19.81
C PHE A 456 15.87 -26.72 20.77
N SER A 457 16.16 -26.11 21.93
CA SER A 457 17.11 -26.66 22.94
C SER A 457 16.75 -28.06 23.46
N HIS A 458 15.48 -28.45 23.33
CA HIS A 458 14.95 -29.76 23.75
C HIS A 458 15.07 -30.86 22.67
N TYR A 459 15.57 -30.54 21.46
CA TYR A 459 15.69 -31.52 20.36
C TYR A 459 16.93 -32.42 20.50
N PRO A 460 18.14 -31.92 20.85
CA PRO A 460 19.32 -32.76 20.92
C PRO A 460 19.36 -33.55 22.22
N THR A 461 20.07 -34.67 22.20
CA THR A 461 20.34 -35.48 23.42
C THR A 461 21.15 -34.71 24.45
N LYS A 462 22.08 -33.87 24.02
CA LYS A 462 22.96 -33.06 24.88
C LYS A 462 23.17 -31.68 24.26
N LEU A 463 23.31 -30.68 25.10
CA LEU A 463 23.73 -29.33 24.72
C LEU A 463 25.22 -29.16 25.01
N LEU A 464 25.98 -28.57 24.10
CA LEU A 464 27.32 -28.12 24.34
C LEU A 464 27.29 -27.01 25.40
N ASN A 465 28.04 -27.15 26.48
CA ASN A 465 28.24 -26.13 27.50
C ASN A 465 29.74 -25.87 27.74
N ALA A 466 30.04 -24.87 28.55
CA ALA A 466 31.43 -24.47 28.83
C ALA A 466 32.29 -25.60 29.40
N ASP A 467 31.68 -26.50 30.17
CA ASP A 467 32.39 -27.61 30.84
C ASP A 467 32.57 -28.85 29.95
N THR A 468 31.91 -28.87 28.77
CA THR A 468 32.02 -29.99 27.82
C THR A 468 33.45 -30.16 27.36
N LYS A 469 34.03 -31.32 27.66
CA LYS A 469 35.42 -31.63 27.28
C LYS A 469 35.48 -32.12 25.84
N LEU A 470 36.40 -31.54 25.10
CA LEU A 470 36.62 -31.80 23.68
C LEU A 470 38.09 -32.18 23.44
N THR A 471 38.32 -33.01 22.42
CA THR A 471 39.63 -33.35 21.90
C THR A 471 39.58 -33.53 20.40
N LEU A 472 40.73 -33.57 19.74
CA LEU A 472 40.81 -33.96 18.33
C LEU A 472 40.27 -35.39 18.16
N ASN A 473 39.59 -35.64 17.04
CA ASN A 473 39.12 -36.98 16.72
C ASN A 473 40.27 -37.89 16.27
N ASP A 474 41.28 -37.32 15.57
CA ASP A 474 42.54 -37.96 15.22
C ASP A 474 43.64 -37.47 16.18
N ASP A 475 44.58 -38.34 16.56
CA ASP A 475 45.66 -38.00 17.49
C ASP A 475 46.73 -37.09 16.85
N SER A 476 46.72 -36.94 15.54
CA SER A 476 47.61 -36.05 14.78
C SER A 476 46.94 -34.72 14.44
N LEU A 477 47.55 -33.63 14.89
CA LEU A 477 47.13 -32.29 14.53
C LEU A 477 47.18 -32.05 13.01
N GLU A 478 48.26 -32.52 12.37
CA GLU A 478 48.47 -32.37 10.93
C GLU A 478 47.37 -33.09 10.13
N THR A 479 47.03 -34.32 10.52
CA THR A 479 45.94 -35.09 9.92
C THR A 479 44.61 -34.36 10.08
N SER A 480 44.32 -33.83 11.27
CA SER A 480 43.10 -33.08 11.54
C SER A 480 42.98 -31.80 10.71
N ILE A 481 44.10 -31.07 10.50
CA ILE A 481 44.14 -29.87 9.64
C ILE A 481 43.89 -30.23 8.19
N ASN A 482 44.60 -31.25 7.67
CA ASN A 482 44.44 -31.69 6.29
C ASN A 482 42.98 -32.15 6.01
N LEU A 483 42.41 -32.96 6.92
CA LEU A 483 41.03 -33.42 6.81
C LEU A 483 40.02 -32.26 6.86
N LEU A 484 40.24 -31.27 7.72
CA LEU A 484 39.40 -30.07 7.76
C LEU A 484 39.43 -29.30 6.45
N ASN A 485 40.62 -29.14 5.84
CA ASN A 485 40.79 -28.47 4.56
C ASN A 485 40.08 -29.23 3.43
N ASP A 486 40.20 -30.54 3.39
CA ASP A 486 39.50 -31.39 2.42
C ASP A 486 37.99 -31.27 2.60
N TYR A 487 37.48 -31.29 3.84
CA TYR A 487 36.05 -31.14 4.10
C TYR A 487 35.51 -29.74 3.74
N ARG A 488 36.31 -28.69 3.99
CA ARG A 488 35.92 -27.32 3.60
C ARG A 488 35.83 -27.13 2.07
N ALA A 489 36.49 -27.97 1.29
CA ALA A 489 36.37 -27.99 -0.16
C ALA A 489 35.01 -28.58 -0.61
N LEU A 490 34.35 -29.39 0.23
CA LEU A 490 33.06 -29.99 -0.10
C LEU A 490 31.92 -28.96 -0.04
N ALA A 491 31.12 -28.90 -1.08
CA ALA A 491 29.96 -27.96 -1.18
C ALA A 491 28.99 -28.12 0.01
N MET A 492 28.73 -29.39 0.46
CA MET A 492 27.85 -29.67 1.59
C MET A 492 28.39 -29.19 2.95
N VAL A 493 29.66 -28.92 3.06
CA VAL A 493 30.31 -28.37 4.28
C VAL A 493 30.41 -26.85 4.19
N ASN A 494 30.73 -26.32 3.01
CA ASN A 494 31.04 -24.90 2.80
C ASN A 494 29.83 -24.02 2.40
N PHE A 495 28.65 -24.59 2.17
CA PHE A 495 27.48 -23.82 1.76
C PHE A 495 27.11 -22.70 2.76
N ALA A 496 27.36 -22.91 4.05
CA ALA A 496 27.02 -22.00 5.14
C ALA A 496 28.17 -21.06 5.54
N LYS A 497 29.14 -20.81 4.67
CA LYS A 497 30.38 -20.05 4.95
C LYS A 497 30.18 -18.71 5.67
N LEU A 498 29.03 -18.06 5.53
CA LEU A 498 28.70 -16.80 6.22
C LEU A 498 28.60 -16.96 7.74
N VAL A 499 28.36 -18.17 8.25
CA VAL A 499 28.16 -18.48 9.66
C VAL A 499 29.16 -19.51 10.18
N LEU A 500 30.14 -19.92 9.37
CA LEU A 500 31.19 -20.81 9.74
C LEU A 500 32.42 -20.04 10.27
N PRO A 501 33.25 -20.66 11.10
CA PRO A 501 34.50 -20.06 11.59
C PRO A 501 35.47 -19.77 10.44
N SER A 502 36.33 -18.78 10.62
CA SER A 502 37.44 -18.52 9.71
C SER A 502 38.50 -19.63 9.76
N GLU A 503 39.42 -19.61 8.80
CA GLU A 503 40.58 -20.55 8.83
C GLU A 503 41.44 -20.34 10.07
N ASP A 504 41.74 -19.07 10.41
CA ASP A 504 42.52 -18.71 11.59
C ASP A 504 41.85 -19.15 12.89
N GLU A 505 40.51 -18.99 12.99
CA GLU A 505 39.75 -19.47 14.16
C GLU A 505 39.79 -21.00 14.27
N CYS A 506 39.66 -21.72 13.17
CA CYS A 506 39.78 -23.16 13.16
C CYS A 506 41.20 -23.58 13.58
N GLN A 507 42.24 -22.94 13.02
CA GLN A 507 43.62 -23.24 13.34
C GLN A 507 43.91 -22.98 14.81
N ALA A 508 43.41 -21.89 15.40
CA ALA A 508 43.56 -21.58 16.82
C ALA A 508 42.94 -22.68 17.70
N ILE A 509 41.70 -23.11 17.36
CA ILE A 509 41.00 -24.19 18.06
C ILE A 509 41.81 -25.50 18.00
N LEU A 510 42.27 -25.92 16.83
CA LEU A 510 42.99 -27.18 16.63
C LEU A 510 44.36 -27.16 17.34
N ASN A 511 45.07 -26.01 17.29
CA ASN A 511 46.32 -25.83 17.99
C ASN A 511 46.16 -25.94 19.52
N ALA A 512 45.10 -25.33 20.08
CA ALA A 512 44.77 -25.42 21.49
C ALA A 512 44.51 -26.88 21.95
N LEU A 513 43.94 -27.69 21.06
CA LEU A 513 43.60 -29.09 21.32
C LEU A 513 44.75 -30.07 20.98
N ASN A 514 45.91 -29.58 20.49
CA ASN A 514 47.02 -30.43 20.13
C ASN A 514 47.50 -31.24 21.34
N ARG A 515 47.29 -32.57 21.31
CA ARG A 515 47.61 -33.52 22.39
C ARG A 515 46.95 -33.17 23.73
N SER A 516 45.83 -32.45 23.70
CA SER A 516 45.15 -31.96 24.89
C SER A 516 43.65 -32.27 24.84
N THR A 517 43.06 -32.45 26.01
CA THR A 517 41.60 -32.42 26.22
C THR A 517 41.29 -31.17 27.01
N LEU A 518 40.52 -30.28 26.43
CA LEU A 518 40.14 -29.01 27.04
C LEU A 518 38.63 -28.89 27.15
N SER A 519 38.15 -28.07 28.08
CA SER A 519 36.77 -27.68 28.12
C SER A 519 36.45 -26.72 26.95
N ALA A 520 35.20 -26.71 26.48
CA ALA A 520 34.78 -25.77 25.45
C ALA A 520 35.00 -24.31 25.91
N GLY A 521 34.82 -24.04 27.22
CA GLY A 521 35.10 -22.74 27.82
C GLY A 521 36.58 -22.34 27.74
N ASP A 522 37.51 -23.28 27.91
CA ASP A 522 38.94 -23.01 27.80
C ASP A 522 39.36 -22.82 26.33
N ILE A 523 38.79 -23.61 25.42
CA ILE A 523 39.13 -23.53 23.99
C ILE A 523 38.79 -22.13 23.41
N ILE A 524 37.67 -21.54 23.77
CA ILE A 524 37.27 -20.22 23.23
C ILE A 524 38.19 -19.09 23.71
N GLN A 525 38.99 -19.29 24.79
CA GLN A 525 39.99 -18.31 25.22
C GLN A 525 41.16 -18.19 24.23
N SER A 526 41.30 -19.12 23.29
CA SER A 526 42.30 -19.05 22.22
C SER A 526 41.98 -18.04 21.12
N VAL A 527 40.77 -17.44 21.14
CA VAL A 527 40.30 -16.44 20.16
C VAL A 527 39.92 -15.14 20.85
N PRO A 528 39.84 -14.01 20.11
CA PRO A 528 39.41 -12.72 20.67
C PRO A 528 38.04 -12.77 21.34
N ALA A 529 37.86 -12.07 22.46
CA ALA A 529 36.65 -12.12 23.29
C ALA A 529 35.37 -11.79 22.57
N GLU A 530 35.41 -10.86 21.61
CA GLU A 530 34.25 -10.48 20.75
C GLU A 530 33.80 -11.63 19.85
N ARG A 531 34.64 -12.68 19.66
CA ARG A 531 34.33 -13.85 18.85
C ARG A 531 33.89 -15.07 19.67
N HIS A 532 33.99 -15.04 20.99
CA HIS A 532 33.73 -16.20 21.85
C HIS A 532 32.38 -16.87 21.56
N ALA A 533 31.29 -16.12 21.52
CA ALA A 533 29.94 -16.67 21.25
C ALA A 533 29.84 -17.35 19.88
N PHE A 534 30.49 -16.77 18.87
CA PHE A 534 30.54 -17.32 17.52
C PHE A 534 31.37 -18.60 17.46
N VAL A 535 32.55 -18.57 18.01
CA VAL A 535 33.47 -19.72 18.03
C VAL A 535 32.92 -20.85 18.89
N PHE A 536 32.26 -20.55 20.02
CA PHE A 536 31.60 -21.57 20.82
C PHE A 536 30.60 -22.39 19.99
N ARG A 537 29.80 -21.73 19.17
CA ARG A 537 28.91 -22.38 18.19
C ARG A 537 29.70 -23.19 17.16
N ALA A 538 30.84 -22.69 16.73
CA ALA A 538 31.68 -23.35 15.74
C ALA A 538 32.28 -24.67 16.23
N LEU A 539 32.46 -24.87 17.56
CA LEU A 539 32.87 -26.16 18.11
C LEU A 539 31.86 -27.27 17.76
N ASN A 540 30.56 -26.99 17.78
CA ASN A 540 29.55 -27.93 17.32
C ASN A 540 29.64 -28.24 15.82
N TRP A 541 30.06 -27.29 14.99
CA TRP A 541 30.31 -27.56 13.59
C TRP A 541 31.52 -28.49 13.39
N LEU A 542 32.61 -28.30 14.13
CA LEU A 542 33.77 -29.18 14.08
C LEU A 542 33.43 -30.60 14.60
N LEU A 543 32.57 -30.72 15.62
CA LEU A 543 31.98 -31.99 16.03
C LEU A 543 31.16 -32.64 14.93
N LYS A 544 30.30 -31.86 14.26
CA LYS A 544 29.43 -32.32 13.18
C LYS A 544 30.18 -32.93 12.00
N ILE A 545 31.34 -32.36 11.66
CA ILE A 545 32.17 -32.85 10.56
C ILE A 545 33.25 -33.84 11.01
N GLY A 546 33.23 -34.26 12.28
CA GLY A 546 34.08 -35.30 12.81
C GLY A 546 35.56 -34.90 13.02
N ILE A 547 35.87 -33.61 13.07
CA ILE A 547 37.22 -33.12 13.40
C ILE A 547 37.46 -33.16 14.90
N LEU A 548 36.43 -32.87 15.69
CA LEU A 548 36.44 -32.99 17.16
C LEU A 548 35.57 -34.14 17.63
N LYS A 549 35.81 -34.60 18.85
CA LYS A 549 34.95 -35.52 19.61
C LYS A 549 34.78 -35.05 21.05
N VAL A 550 33.64 -35.40 21.64
CA VAL A 550 33.35 -35.18 23.06
C VAL A 550 34.05 -36.29 23.86
N VAL A 551 34.75 -35.93 24.92
CA VAL A 551 35.31 -36.87 25.89
C VAL A 551 34.25 -37.13 26.94
N THR A 552 33.81 -38.38 27.04
CA THR A 552 32.79 -38.84 28.02
C THR A 552 33.40 -39.09 29.36
#